data_acba4b22f811b717871f170471746143
#
_entry.id   acba4b22f811b717871f170471746143
#
_cell.length_a   1.000
_cell.length_b   1.000
_cell.length_c   1.000
_cell.angle_alpha   90.00
_cell.angle_beta   90.00
_cell.angle_gamma   90.00
#
_symmetry.space_group_name_H-M   'P 1'
#
loop_
_entity.id
_entity.type
_entity.pdbx_description
1 polymer ?
#
loop_
_entity_poly.entity_id
_entity_poly.type
_entity_poly.pdbx_seq_one_letter_code
_entity_poly.pdbx_strand_id
1 'polypeptide(L)'
;MAGGPGHEQEYQKHMSAIVQTAHTVLAQLPDGATAADAKGISAASSAGFAYGLAAIGPGIGIGYLVGQAVQAMARQPESAGQVQTTMFLGIAFTEALALIGFVVFILLKFV
;
A
#
# COMPACT_ATOMS: atom_id res chain seq x y z
N MET A 1 6.25 -39.13 -6.30
CA MET A 1 4.87 -38.94 -6.76
C MET A 1 4.93 -37.98 -7.94
N ALA A 2 4.86 -38.50 -9.16
CA ALA A 2 4.86 -37.66 -10.37
C ALA A 2 3.48 -37.02 -10.51
N GLY A 3 3.44 -35.70 -10.64
CA GLY A 3 2.21 -34.97 -10.90
C GLY A 3 1.56 -35.47 -12.20
N GLY A 4 0.27 -35.79 -12.15
CA GLY A 4 -0.46 -36.28 -13.31
C GLY A 4 -0.51 -35.22 -14.43
N PRO A 5 -0.92 -35.59 -15.67
CA PRO A 5 -0.90 -34.75 -16.85
C PRO A 5 -1.70 -33.42 -16.71
N GLY A 6 -2.60 -33.32 -15.73
CA GLY A 6 -3.34 -32.09 -15.42
C GLY A 6 -2.48 -31.01 -14.79
N HIS A 7 -1.51 -31.37 -13.96
CA HIS A 7 -0.61 -30.41 -13.31
C HIS A 7 0.34 -29.72 -14.29
N GLU A 8 0.83 -30.45 -15.29
CA GLU A 8 1.70 -29.88 -16.32
C GLU A 8 0.92 -28.89 -17.22
N GLN A 9 -0.31 -29.21 -17.56
CA GLN A 9 -1.15 -28.31 -18.37
C GLN A 9 -1.49 -27.02 -17.64
N GLU A 10 -1.77 -27.11 -16.35
CA GLU A 10 -2.05 -25.94 -15.51
C GLU A 10 -0.79 -25.07 -15.33
N TYR A 11 0.36 -25.68 -15.09
CA TYR A 11 1.64 -24.99 -15.06
C TYR A 11 1.95 -24.27 -16.37
N GLN A 12 1.79 -24.93 -17.51
CA GLN A 12 2.02 -24.31 -18.83
C GLN A 12 1.05 -23.16 -19.10
N LYS A 13 -0.19 -23.25 -18.65
CA LYS A 13 -1.18 -22.18 -18.77
C LYS A 13 -0.78 -20.95 -17.94
N HIS A 14 -0.32 -21.16 -16.72
CA HIS A 14 0.17 -20.05 -15.87
C HIS A 14 1.44 -19.42 -16.45
N MET A 15 2.38 -20.24 -16.91
CA MET A 15 3.60 -19.73 -17.53
C MET A 15 3.32 -18.95 -18.81
N SER A 16 2.42 -19.41 -19.66
CA SER A 16 2.04 -18.69 -20.88
C SER A 16 1.35 -17.36 -20.57
N ALA A 17 0.50 -17.31 -19.54
CA ALA A 17 -0.13 -16.06 -19.09
C ALA A 17 0.90 -15.04 -18.56
N ILE A 18 1.89 -15.50 -17.79
CA ILE A 18 2.98 -14.65 -17.29
C ILE A 18 3.81 -14.10 -18.46
N VAL A 19 4.18 -14.96 -19.42
CA VAL A 19 4.95 -14.56 -20.60
C VAL A 19 4.17 -13.56 -21.45
N GLN A 20 2.88 -13.78 -21.68
CA GLN A 20 2.02 -12.84 -22.43
C GLN A 20 1.92 -11.49 -21.72
N THR A 21 1.74 -11.51 -20.39
CA THR A 21 1.71 -10.26 -19.59
C THR A 21 3.03 -9.51 -19.71
N ALA A 22 4.16 -10.22 -19.60
CA ALA A 22 5.48 -9.63 -19.77
C ALA A 22 5.68 -9.02 -21.17
N HIS A 23 5.25 -9.71 -22.23
CA HIS A 23 5.29 -9.18 -23.59
C HIS A 23 4.40 -7.94 -23.76
N THR A 24 3.22 -7.93 -23.17
CA THR A 24 2.31 -6.77 -23.22
C THR A 24 2.92 -5.57 -22.53
N VAL A 25 3.55 -5.76 -21.37
CA VAL A 25 4.24 -4.68 -20.64
C VAL A 25 5.44 -4.19 -21.43
N LEU A 26 6.25 -5.08 -22.00
CA LEU A 26 7.41 -4.71 -22.82
C LEU A 26 6.99 -3.95 -24.09
N ALA A 27 5.87 -4.31 -24.71
CA ALA A 27 5.34 -3.63 -25.89
C ALA A 27 4.83 -2.20 -25.61
N GLN A 28 4.60 -1.86 -24.34
CA GLN A 28 4.21 -0.50 -23.91
C GLN A 28 5.41 0.40 -23.61
N LEU A 29 6.64 -0.16 -23.63
CA LEU A 29 7.83 0.63 -23.45
C LEU A 29 8.16 1.41 -24.72
N PRO A 30 8.69 2.63 -24.62
CA PRO A 30 9.18 3.40 -25.76
C PRO A 30 10.28 2.61 -26.52
N ASP A 31 10.36 2.83 -27.83
CA ASP A 31 11.41 2.23 -28.65
C ASP A 31 12.79 2.59 -28.09
N GLY A 32 13.61 1.57 -27.83
CA GLY A 32 14.93 1.75 -27.21
C GLY A 32 14.95 1.70 -25.69
N ALA A 33 13.80 1.43 -25.02
CA ALA A 33 13.75 1.28 -23.57
C ALA A 33 14.60 0.10 -23.08
N THR A 34 15.34 0.33 -22.02
CA THR A 34 16.21 -0.65 -21.38
C THR A 34 15.46 -1.42 -20.28
N ALA A 35 16.05 -2.51 -19.79
CA ALA A 35 15.56 -3.21 -18.61
C ALA A 35 15.51 -2.30 -17.36
N ALA A 36 16.36 -1.28 -17.29
CA ALA A 36 16.37 -0.29 -16.23
C ALA A 36 15.13 0.62 -16.30
N ASP A 37 14.70 1.01 -17.50
CA ASP A 37 13.48 1.81 -17.70
C ASP A 37 12.23 1.02 -17.31
N ALA A 38 12.16 -0.26 -17.69
CA ALA A 38 11.08 -1.16 -17.29
C ALA A 38 11.00 -1.32 -15.77
N LYS A 39 12.15 -1.46 -15.10
CA LYS A 39 12.24 -1.52 -13.64
C LYS A 39 11.78 -0.22 -13.00
N GLY A 40 12.16 0.94 -13.56
CA GLY A 40 11.76 2.25 -13.08
C GLY A 40 10.25 2.48 -13.15
N ILE A 41 9.62 2.11 -14.27
CA ILE A 41 8.15 2.23 -14.45
C ILE A 41 7.42 1.30 -13.48
N SER A 42 7.88 0.06 -13.33
CA SER A 42 7.30 -0.92 -12.42
C SER A 42 7.44 -0.46 -10.96
N ALA A 43 8.62 0.04 -10.57
CA ALA A 43 8.87 0.58 -9.24
C ALA A 43 7.99 1.78 -8.93
N ALA A 44 7.82 2.71 -9.87
CA ALA A 44 6.98 3.90 -9.69
C ALA A 44 5.50 3.53 -9.49
N SER A 45 4.99 2.59 -10.27
CA SER A 45 3.61 2.10 -10.14
C SER A 45 3.39 1.39 -8.80
N SER A 46 4.30 0.51 -8.43
CA SER A 46 4.24 -0.24 -7.17
C SER A 46 4.35 0.67 -5.95
N ALA A 47 5.21 1.70 -6.01
CA ALA A 47 5.38 2.67 -4.95
C ALA A 47 4.10 3.47 -4.69
N GLY A 48 3.44 3.97 -5.74
CA GLY A 48 2.19 4.71 -5.62
C GLY A 48 1.07 3.87 -5.00
N PHE A 49 0.95 2.62 -5.42
CA PHE A 49 -0.03 1.69 -4.88
C PHE A 49 0.25 1.33 -3.41
N ALA A 50 1.51 1.06 -3.08
CA ALA A 50 1.93 0.76 -1.70
C ALA A 50 1.63 1.93 -0.75
N TYR A 51 1.93 3.17 -1.15
CA TYR A 51 1.63 4.35 -0.35
C TYR A 51 0.12 4.60 -0.24
N GLY A 52 -0.63 4.43 -1.32
CA GLY A 52 -2.09 4.55 -1.29
C GLY A 52 -2.74 3.61 -0.28
N LEU A 53 -2.33 2.35 -0.26
CA LEU A 53 -2.80 1.36 0.73
C LEU A 53 -2.34 1.70 2.15
N ALA A 54 -1.09 2.14 2.32
CA ALA A 54 -0.55 2.53 3.62
C ALA A 54 -1.27 3.74 4.23
N ALA A 55 -1.83 4.64 3.41
CA ALA A 55 -2.56 5.82 3.87
C ALA A 55 -4.01 5.52 4.31
N ILE A 56 -4.62 4.46 3.78
CA ILE A 56 -6.01 4.08 4.11
C ILE A 56 -6.15 3.71 5.59
N GLY A 57 -5.24 2.90 6.13
CA GLY A 57 -5.26 2.48 7.52
C GLY A 57 -5.28 3.65 8.51
N PRO A 58 -4.28 4.53 8.46
CA PRO A 58 -4.23 5.75 9.27
C PRO A 58 -5.45 6.65 9.07
N GLY A 59 -5.92 6.86 7.84
CA GLY A 59 -7.10 7.68 7.57
C GLY A 59 -8.35 7.16 8.26
N ILE A 60 -8.64 5.87 8.17
CA ILE A 60 -9.77 5.23 8.85
C ILE A 60 -9.55 5.26 10.37
N GLY A 61 -8.34 4.95 10.84
CA GLY A 61 -8.00 4.91 12.25
C GLY A 61 -8.18 6.26 12.95
N ILE A 62 -7.68 7.35 12.34
CA ILE A 62 -7.85 8.71 12.86
C ILE A 62 -9.32 9.11 12.84
N GLY A 63 -10.04 8.85 11.75
CA GLY A 63 -11.47 9.17 11.65
C GLY A 63 -12.29 8.48 12.76
N TYR A 64 -12.02 7.20 13.00
CA TYR A 64 -12.69 6.46 14.07
C TYR A 64 -12.32 6.98 15.46
N LEU A 65 -11.03 7.21 15.71
CA LEU A 65 -10.52 7.71 16.98
C LEU A 65 -11.15 9.07 17.33
N VAL A 66 -11.15 10.01 16.38
CA VAL A 66 -11.74 11.35 16.57
C VAL A 66 -13.24 11.26 16.80
N GLY A 67 -13.94 10.43 16.03
CA GLY A 67 -15.39 10.23 16.22
C GLY A 67 -15.74 9.73 17.61
N GLN A 68 -14.98 8.75 18.15
CA GLN A 68 -15.18 8.25 19.50
C GLN A 68 -14.82 9.28 20.59
N ALA A 69 -13.75 10.02 20.37
CA ALA A 69 -13.30 11.05 21.31
C ALA A 69 -14.34 12.19 21.43
N VAL A 70 -14.89 12.67 20.31
CA VAL A 70 -15.93 13.70 20.30
C VAL A 70 -17.18 13.23 21.06
N GLN A 71 -17.60 11.98 20.85
CA GLN A 71 -18.75 11.42 21.58
C GLN A 71 -18.47 11.28 23.07
N ALA A 72 -17.26 10.87 23.46
CA ALA A 72 -16.87 10.76 24.86
C ALA A 72 -16.87 12.14 25.56
N MET A 73 -16.31 13.16 24.90
CA MET A 73 -16.30 14.54 25.43
C MET A 73 -17.71 15.11 25.57
N ALA A 74 -18.61 14.80 24.65
CA ALA A 74 -20.02 15.23 24.73
C ALA A 74 -20.75 14.58 25.90
N ARG A 75 -20.40 13.34 26.25
CA ARG A 75 -21.03 12.60 27.37
C ARG A 75 -20.44 12.97 28.72
N GLN A 76 -19.17 13.32 28.78
CA GLN A 76 -18.41 13.63 29.99
C GLN A 76 -17.56 14.88 29.79
N PRO A 77 -18.16 16.07 29.83
CA PRO A 77 -17.44 17.34 29.61
C PRO A 77 -16.31 17.61 30.60
N GLU A 78 -16.43 17.11 31.83
CA GLU A 78 -15.41 17.23 32.88
C GLU A 78 -14.10 16.46 32.57
N SER A 79 -14.16 15.40 31.77
CA SER A 79 -12.99 14.64 31.33
C SER A 79 -12.49 15.03 29.94
N ALA A 80 -13.08 16.04 29.31
CA ALA A 80 -12.80 16.43 27.93
C ALA A 80 -11.30 16.69 27.67
N GLY A 81 -10.60 17.35 28.60
CA GLY A 81 -9.17 17.63 28.48
C GLY A 81 -8.30 16.36 28.42
N GLN A 82 -8.63 15.35 29.22
CA GLN A 82 -7.92 14.08 29.23
C GLN A 82 -8.19 13.29 27.94
N VAL A 83 -9.45 13.26 27.50
CA VAL A 83 -9.84 12.58 26.24
C VAL A 83 -9.15 13.25 25.06
N GLN A 84 -9.11 14.58 25.01
CA GLN A 84 -8.47 15.33 23.95
C GLN A 84 -6.96 15.05 23.88
N THR A 85 -6.27 15.02 25.03
CA THR A 85 -4.84 14.71 25.09
C THR A 85 -4.56 13.29 24.57
N THR A 86 -5.35 12.32 25.00
CA THR A 86 -5.22 10.92 24.56
C THR A 86 -5.52 10.78 23.08
N MET A 87 -6.52 11.50 22.57
CA MET A 87 -6.86 11.56 21.16
C MET A 87 -5.70 12.08 20.31
N PHE A 88 -5.09 13.21 20.69
CA PHE A 88 -3.94 13.74 19.96
C PHE A 88 -2.74 12.79 19.98
N LEU A 89 -2.50 12.12 21.10
CA LEU A 89 -1.46 11.11 21.19
C LEU A 89 -1.73 9.93 20.23
N GLY A 90 -2.97 9.46 20.17
CA GLY A 90 -3.37 8.39 19.23
C GLY A 90 -3.24 8.82 17.78
N ILE A 91 -3.61 10.05 17.43
CA ILE A 91 -3.41 10.63 16.09
C ILE A 91 -1.91 10.64 15.74
N ALA A 92 -1.06 11.14 16.66
CA ALA A 92 0.38 11.23 16.40
C ALA A 92 1.03 9.86 16.14
N PHE A 93 0.67 8.83 16.89
CA PHE A 93 1.16 7.47 16.62
C PHE A 93 0.66 6.91 15.31
N THR A 94 -0.59 7.16 14.97
CA THR A 94 -1.18 6.69 13.71
C THR A 94 -0.53 7.40 12.52
N GLU A 95 -0.25 8.69 12.64
CA GLU A 95 0.43 9.48 11.61
C GLU A 95 1.90 9.07 11.45
N ALA A 96 2.58 8.69 12.54
CA ALA A 96 3.92 8.14 12.47
C ALA A 96 3.98 6.86 11.62
N LEU A 97 2.97 6.00 11.69
CA LEU A 97 2.85 4.83 10.82
C LEU A 97 2.66 5.21 9.34
N ALA A 98 1.88 6.25 9.05
CA ALA A 98 1.73 6.77 7.69
C ALA A 98 3.06 7.33 7.14
N LEU A 99 3.86 7.99 7.98
CA LEU A 99 5.19 8.47 7.61
C LEU A 99 6.16 7.33 7.27
N ILE A 100 6.09 6.20 7.99
CA ILE A 100 6.87 5.00 7.63
C ILE A 100 6.48 4.51 6.23
N GLY A 101 5.19 4.46 5.91
CA GLY A 101 4.70 4.12 4.57
C GLY A 101 5.22 5.10 3.50
N PHE A 102 5.28 6.39 3.82
CA PHE A 102 5.85 7.41 2.94
C PHE A 102 7.35 7.21 2.70
N VAL A 103 8.11 6.85 3.74
CA VAL A 103 9.54 6.51 3.60
C VAL A 103 9.73 5.30 2.69
N VAL A 104 8.91 4.27 2.84
CA VAL A 104 8.94 3.10 1.93
C VAL A 104 8.63 3.51 0.50
N PHE A 105 7.64 4.39 0.27
CA PHE A 105 7.36 4.96 -1.05
C PHE A 105 8.59 5.64 -1.65
N ILE A 106 9.28 6.48 -0.89
CA ILE A 106 10.49 7.17 -1.34
C ILE A 106 11.59 6.15 -1.71
N LEU A 107 11.83 5.17 -0.86
CA LEU A 107 12.82 4.13 -1.12
C LEU A 107 12.52 3.37 -2.41
N LEU A 108 11.28 2.96 -2.63
CA LEU A 108 10.87 2.21 -3.84
C LEU A 108 10.95 3.06 -5.11
N LYS A 109 10.80 4.38 -5.00
CA LYS A 109 10.82 5.28 -6.15
C LYS A 109 12.23 5.72 -6.55
N PHE A 110 13.13 5.88 -5.61
CA PHE A 110 14.44 6.52 -5.85
C PHE A 110 15.64 5.59 -5.64
N VAL A 111 15.46 4.38 -5.15
CA VAL A 111 16.46 3.32 -5.00
C VAL A 111 16.17 2.15 -5.94
#